data_cfaa05170d1459057538217d19459ea0
#
_entry.id   cfaa05170d1459057538217d19459ea0
#
_cell.length_a   1.000
_cell.length_b   1.000
_cell.length_c   1.000
_cell.angle_alpha   90.00
_cell.angle_beta   90.00
_cell.angle_gamma   90.00
#
_symmetry.space_group_name_H-M   'P 1'
#
loop_
_entity.id
_entity.type
_entity.pdbx_description
1 polymer ?
#
loop_
_entity_poly.entity_id
_entity_poly.type
_entity_poly.pdbx_seq_one_letter_code
_entity_poly.pdbx_strand_id
1 'polypeptide(L)'
;LIKPGAGRVHRVGMLGAGVGGSFRFDAVEATLSSSVSILSATLNARVGEVALKGQAHASLLDADGDFAPQLIVYAQASATLAQASLTLKGGTSLLGASVRASGSLGVAYAEAEAVLSAQEQTLKLKAGAAAVQGEVQCAFELFGAKVTITGSGSLGSAQAELTYSHKNREWEFGSKLGFIAGLGFHVKVEY
;
A
#
# COMPACT_ATOMS: atom_id res chain seq x y z
N LEU A 1 3.65 21.63 2.76
CA LEU A 1 5.07 21.28 2.48
C LEU A 1 5.14 20.56 1.13
N ILE A 2 5.81 21.12 0.14
CA ILE A 2 6.02 20.47 -1.17
C ILE A 2 7.25 19.57 -1.01
N LYS A 3 7.07 18.26 -1.12
CA LYS A 3 8.18 17.30 -1.19
C LYS A 3 8.30 16.80 -2.64
N PRO A 4 9.21 17.33 -3.47
CA PRO A 4 9.49 16.72 -4.76
C PRO A 4 10.21 15.38 -4.51
N GLY A 5 9.61 14.30 -4.93
CA GLY A 5 10.28 13.01 -4.99
C GLY A 5 11.30 13.04 -6.12
N ALA A 6 12.55 12.72 -5.82
CA ALA A 6 13.57 12.61 -6.85
C ALA A 6 13.21 11.45 -7.80
N GLY A 7 13.07 11.77 -9.08
CA GLY A 7 13.01 10.74 -10.11
C GLY A 7 14.34 9.98 -10.10
N ARG A 8 14.29 8.66 -9.89
CA ARG A 8 15.47 7.79 -9.96
C ARG A 8 15.41 6.98 -11.25
N VAL A 9 16.42 7.16 -12.10
CA VAL A 9 16.70 6.22 -13.17
C VAL A 9 17.64 5.17 -12.60
N HIS A 10 17.16 3.95 -12.42
CA HIS A 10 17.98 2.82 -12.00
C HIS A 10 18.41 2.06 -13.25
N ARG A 11 19.72 2.01 -13.51
CA ARG A 11 20.29 1.00 -14.38
C ARG A 11 20.58 -0.23 -13.52
N VAL A 12 19.84 -1.29 -13.75
CA VAL A 12 20.06 -2.58 -13.11
C VAL A 12 20.47 -3.57 -14.18
N GLY A 13 21.75 -3.94 -14.21
CA GLY A 13 22.30 -4.90 -15.13
C GLY A 13 22.51 -4.39 -16.57
N MET A 14 23.16 -5.19 -17.42
CA MET A 14 23.47 -4.84 -18.81
C MET A 14 22.23 -4.76 -19.74
N LEU A 15 21.08 -5.31 -19.35
CA LEU A 15 19.86 -5.38 -20.16
C LEU A 15 18.59 -5.05 -19.33
N GLY A 16 18.65 -4.03 -18.52
CA GLY A 16 17.49 -3.54 -17.77
C GLY A 16 17.41 -2.02 -17.78
N ALA A 17 16.21 -1.48 -17.82
CA ALA A 17 15.95 -0.05 -17.72
C ALA A 17 14.71 0.20 -16.83
N GLY A 18 14.78 1.24 -16.01
CA GLY A 18 13.68 1.64 -15.17
C GLY A 18 13.60 3.15 -15.03
N VAL A 19 12.40 3.67 -14.93
CA VAL A 19 12.09 5.07 -14.66
C VAL A 19 11.02 5.13 -13.57
N GLY A 20 11.16 6.07 -12.63
CA GLY A 20 10.16 6.27 -11.59
C GLY A 20 10.25 7.66 -10.99
N GLY A 21 9.13 8.13 -10.50
CA GLY A 21 9.03 9.42 -9.83
C GLY A 21 7.83 9.46 -8.88
N SER A 22 7.89 10.36 -7.90
CA SER A 22 6.77 10.62 -7.00
C SER A 22 6.66 12.11 -6.72
N PHE A 23 5.43 12.56 -6.56
CA PHE A 23 5.10 13.91 -6.11
C PHE A 23 4.08 13.78 -4.98
N ARG A 24 4.28 14.55 -3.92
CA ARG A 24 3.33 14.64 -2.82
C ARG A 24 3.26 16.08 -2.30
N PHE A 25 2.07 16.52 -2.07
CA PHE A 25 1.74 17.78 -1.42
C PHE A 25 0.84 17.52 -0.23
N ASP A 26 1.22 17.99 0.94
CA ASP A 26 0.41 17.99 2.16
C ASP A 26 0.26 19.45 2.63
N ALA A 27 -0.95 19.93 2.82
CA ALA A 27 -1.18 21.29 3.36
C ALA A 27 -0.81 21.35 4.84
N VAL A 28 -1.22 20.34 5.61
CA VAL A 28 -0.87 20.20 7.04
C VAL A 28 -0.67 18.72 7.37
N GLU A 29 0.40 18.40 8.09
CA GLU A 29 0.68 17.05 8.61
C GLU A 29 1.06 17.15 10.09
N ALA A 30 0.45 16.32 10.93
CA ALA A 30 0.78 16.16 12.34
C ALA A 30 0.96 14.68 12.69
N THR A 31 2.00 14.37 13.43
CA THR A 31 2.29 13.02 13.92
C THR A 31 2.59 13.06 15.41
N LEU A 32 1.89 12.22 16.17
CA LEU A 32 2.15 11.96 17.59
C LEU A 32 2.51 10.50 17.76
N SER A 33 3.61 10.22 18.43
CA SER A 33 4.03 8.84 18.73
C SER A 33 4.43 8.70 20.20
N SER A 34 4.07 7.56 20.78
CA SER A 34 4.46 7.17 22.13
C SER A 34 4.82 5.69 22.14
N SER A 35 5.85 5.33 22.90
CA SER A 35 6.24 3.93 23.06
C SER A 35 6.64 3.66 24.50
N VAL A 36 6.18 2.53 25.05
CA VAL A 36 6.53 2.05 26.39
C VAL A 36 6.82 0.55 26.30
N SER A 37 8.07 0.18 26.53
CA SER A 37 8.53 -1.22 26.51
C SER A 37 8.11 -1.96 25.22
N ILE A 38 7.14 -2.88 25.32
CA ILE A 38 6.66 -3.72 24.22
C ILE A 38 5.43 -3.15 23.49
N LEU A 39 4.98 -1.95 23.88
CA LEU A 39 3.79 -1.32 23.31
C LEU A 39 4.17 0.02 22.65
N SER A 40 3.68 0.24 21.43
CA SER A 40 3.80 1.53 20.74
C SER A 40 2.46 1.98 20.18
N ALA A 41 2.23 3.29 20.22
CA ALA A 41 1.07 3.94 19.65
C ALA A 41 1.52 5.09 18.76
N THR A 42 0.95 5.21 17.55
CA THR A 42 1.23 6.30 16.63
C THR A 42 -0.08 6.84 16.07
N LEU A 43 -0.29 8.13 16.21
CA LEU A 43 -1.40 8.87 15.61
C LEU A 43 -0.85 9.80 14.53
N ASN A 44 -1.42 9.73 13.34
CA ASN A 44 -1.12 10.64 12.24
C ASN A 44 -2.42 11.33 11.79
N ALA A 45 -2.32 12.62 11.54
CA ALA A 45 -3.40 13.40 10.94
C ALA A 45 -2.84 14.26 9.80
N ARG A 46 -3.59 14.37 8.69
CA ARG A 46 -3.22 15.14 7.50
C ARG A 46 -4.45 15.84 6.94
N VAL A 47 -4.21 16.99 6.33
CA VAL A 47 -5.25 17.79 5.66
C VAL A 47 -4.70 18.25 4.32
N GLY A 48 -5.50 18.10 3.25
CA GLY A 48 -5.16 18.56 1.91
C GLY A 48 -3.99 17.79 1.31
N GLU A 49 -4.11 16.48 1.16
CA GLU A 49 -3.09 15.65 0.52
C GLU A 49 -3.39 15.45 -0.96
N VAL A 50 -2.37 15.61 -1.81
CA VAL A 50 -2.34 15.15 -3.20
C VAL A 50 -1.06 14.37 -3.41
N ALA A 51 -1.15 13.16 -3.93
CA ALA A 51 0.00 12.32 -4.20
C ALA A 51 -0.08 11.67 -5.59
N LEU A 52 1.03 11.69 -6.30
CA LEU A 52 1.23 11.03 -7.58
C LEU A 52 2.49 10.17 -7.47
N LYS A 53 2.44 8.94 -7.96
CA LYS A 53 3.58 8.05 -8.06
C LYS A 53 3.53 7.30 -9.38
N GLY A 54 4.69 7.07 -9.98
CA GLY A 54 4.81 6.26 -11.18
C GLY A 54 6.17 5.56 -11.21
N GLN A 55 6.17 4.30 -11.64
CA GLN A 55 7.37 3.51 -11.84
C GLN A 55 7.15 2.54 -12.99
N ALA A 56 8.15 2.41 -13.84
CA ALA A 56 8.23 1.35 -14.83
C ALA A 56 9.64 0.78 -14.82
N HIS A 57 9.76 -0.53 -14.80
CA HIS A 57 11.03 -1.24 -14.85
C HIS A 57 10.88 -2.50 -15.69
N ALA A 58 11.85 -2.73 -16.57
CA ALA A 58 11.95 -3.96 -17.33
C ALA A 58 13.41 -4.45 -17.32
N SER A 59 13.61 -5.73 -17.07
CA SER A 59 14.92 -6.38 -17.15
C SER A 59 14.78 -7.76 -17.77
N LEU A 60 15.83 -8.23 -18.44
CA LEU A 60 15.94 -9.58 -18.98
C LEU A 60 16.88 -10.45 -18.15
N LEU A 61 17.77 -9.82 -17.37
CA LEU A 61 18.75 -10.49 -16.53
C LEU A 61 18.55 -10.05 -15.08
N ASP A 62 18.83 -10.94 -14.13
CA ASP A 62 18.92 -10.61 -12.72
C ASP A 62 20.26 -9.96 -12.35
N ALA A 63 20.49 -9.75 -11.04
CA ALA A 63 21.71 -9.13 -10.53
C ALA A 63 22.97 -10.00 -10.72
N ASP A 64 22.80 -11.31 -10.86
CA ASP A 64 23.85 -12.28 -11.05
C ASP A 64 24.18 -12.52 -12.54
N GLY A 65 23.37 -11.96 -13.44
CA GLY A 65 23.51 -12.05 -14.89
C GLY A 65 22.78 -13.23 -15.52
N ASP A 66 21.97 -13.93 -14.75
CA ASP A 66 21.14 -15.03 -15.23
C ASP A 66 19.88 -14.53 -15.94
N PHE A 67 19.37 -15.31 -16.89
CA PHE A 67 18.17 -14.95 -17.63
C PHE A 67 16.92 -15.05 -16.73
N ALA A 68 16.44 -13.90 -16.28
CA ALA A 68 15.30 -13.75 -15.40
C ALA A 68 14.45 -12.56 -15.84
N PRO A 69 13.59 -12.70 -16.86
CA PRO A 69 12.79 -11.60 -17.36
C PRO A 69 11.81 -11.08 -16.30
N GLN A 70 11.80 -9.78 -16.10
CA GLN A 70 10.95 -9.09 -15.16
C GLN A 70 10.35 -7.82 -15.79
N LEU A 71 9.07 -7.61 -15.55
CA LEU A 71 8.37 -6.36 -15.86
C LEU A 71 7.62 -5.87 -14.62
N ILE A 72 7.88 -4.64 -14.23
CA ILE A 72 7.18 -3.94 -13.15
C ILE A 72 6.61 -2.66 -13.71
N VAL A 73 5.31 -2.46 -13.54
CA VAL A 73 4.62 -1.20 -13.85
C VAL A 73 3.78 -0.82 -12.65
N TYR A 74 3.93 0.40 -12.20
CA TYR A 74 3.16 0.96 -11.09
C TYR A 74 2.77 2.40 -11.41
N ALA A 75 1.50 2.72 -11.19
CA ALA A 75 0.99 4.08 -11.27
C ALA A 75 -0.03 4.30 -10.14
N GLN A 76 0.06 5.42 -9.46
CA GLN A 76 -0.86 5.81 -8.40
C GLN A 76 -1.13 7.31 -8.46
N ALA A 77 -2.39 7.68 -8.34
CA ALA A 77 -2.85 9.04 -8.11
C ALA A 77 -3.83 9.04 -6.94
N SER A 78 -3.70 9.96 -6.01
CA SER A 78 -4.65 10.12 -4.92
C SER A 78 -4.79 11.57 -4.48
N ALA A 79 -5.98 11.92 -4.02
CA ALA A 79 -6.28 13.19 -3.39
C ALA A 79 -7.18 12.93 -2.17
N THR A 80 -6.90 13.59 -1.05
CA THR A 80 -7.64 13.43 0.20
C THR A 80 -7.78 14.78 0.89
N LEU A 81 -9.00 15.17 1.25
CA LEU A 81 -9.24 16.41 1.97
C LEU A 81 -8.74 16.34 3.41
N ALA A 82 -9.06 15.26 4.13
CA ALA A 82 -8.55 15.03 5.47
C ALA A 82 -8.39 13.53 5.75
N GLN A 83 -7.36 13.16 6.50
CA GLN A 83 -7.09 11.78 6.89
C GLN A 83 -6.56 11.74 8.32
N ALA A 84 -7.00 10.73 9.07
CA ALA A 84 -6.42 10.38 10.36
C ALA A 84 -6.18 8.88 10.45
N SER A 85 -5.11 8.46 11.09
CA SER A 85 -4.84 7.05 11.35
C SER A 85 -4.21 6.84 12.72
N LEU A 86 -4.66 5.79 13.41
CA LEU A 86 -4.11 5.30 14.67
C LEU A 86 -3.49 3.92 14.43
N THR A 87 -2.26 3.74 14.86
CA THR A 87 -1.56 2.46 14.82
C THR A 87 -1.14 2.08 16.23
N LEU A 88 -1.54 0.89 16.67
CA LEU A 88 -1.11 0.28 17.91
C LEU A 88 -0.31 -0.96 17.56
N LYS A 89 0.83 -1.14 18.19
CA LYS A 89 1.67 -2.34 18.03
C LYS A 89 2.09 -2.83 19.41
N GLY A 90 2.02 -4.13 19.61
CA GLY A 90 2.48 -4.78 20.83
C GLY A 90 3.06 -6.15 20.53
N GLY A 91 4.04 -6.57 21.32
CA GLY A 91 4.63 -7.88 21.19
C GLY A 91 6.15 -7.92 21.35
N THR A 92 6.68 -9.10 21.12
CA THR A 92 8.10 -9.44 21.13
C THR A 92 8.52 -9.91 19.74
N SER A 93 9.79 -10.29 19.56
CA SER A 93 10.29 -10.86 18.29
C SER A 93 9.68 -12.21 17.88
N LEU A 94 8.98 -12.90 18.79
CA LEU A 94 8.36 -14.20 18.52
C LEU A 94 6.83 -14.14 18.42
N LEU A 95 6.23 -13.16 19.09
CA LEU A 95 4.79 -12.98 19.18
C LEU A 95 4.47 -11.51 19.06
N GLY A 96 3.85 -11.11 17.95
CA GLY A 96 3.48 -9.73 17.67
C GLY A 96 2.01 -9.59 17.31
N ALA A 97 1.42 -8.46 17.69
CA ALA A 97 0.11 -8.04 17.23
C ALA A 97 0.13 -6.55 16.91
N SER A 98 -0.57 -6.17 15.85
CA SER A 98 -0.79 -4.76 15.55
C SER A 98 -2.21 -4.52 15.07
N VAL A 99 -2.74 -3.38 15.44
CA VAL A 99 -4.03 -2.88 14.97
C VAL A 99 -3.81 -1.49 14.39
N ARG A 100 -4.28 -1.28 13.19
CA ARG A 100 -4.31 0.03 12.55
C ARG A 100 -5.74 0.36 12.17
N ALA A 101 -6.21 1.51 12.60
CA ALA A 101 -7.47 2.08 12.17
C ALA A 101 -7.19 3.39 11.43
N SER A 102 -7.83 3.63 10.31
CA SER A 102 -7.74 4.87 9.56
C SER A 102 -9.10 5.33 9.07
N GLY A 103 -9.26 6.65 8.98
CA GLY A 103 -10.43 7.29 8.41
C GLY A 103 -10.01 8.45 7.54
N SER A 104 -10.73 8.68 6.46
CA SER A 104 -10.50 9.78 5.54
C SER A 104 -11.80 10.37 5.04
N LEU A 105 -11.74 11.67 4.74
CA LEU A 105 -12.83 12.46 4.19
C LEU A 105 -12.44 12.96 2.80
N GLY A 106 -13.36 12.93 1.85
CA GLY A 106 -13.16 13.44 0.50
C GLY A 106 -11.97 12.78 -0.18
N VAL A 107 -12.05 11.49 -0.44
CA VAL A 107 -10.98 10.69 -1.07
C VAL A 107 -11.29 10.46 -2.53
N ALA A 108 -10.29 10.64 -3.40
CA ALA A 108 -10.29 10.15 -4.77
C ALA A 108 -8.95 9.44 -5.03
N TYR A 109 -8.98 8.28 -5.66
CA TYR A 109 -7.77 7.52 -5.94
C TYR A 109 -7.89 6.66 -7.21
N ALA A 110 -6.75 6.44 -7.82
CA ALA A 110 -6.55 5.44 -8.86
C ALA A 110 -5.18 4.79 -8.66
N GLU A 111 -5.09 3.49 -8.75
CA GLU A 111 -3.86 2.70 -8.63
C GLU A 111 -3.89 1.56 -9.63
N ALA A 112 -2.78 1.36 -10.31
CA ALA A 112 -2.53 0.21 -11.15
C ALA A 112 -1.13 -0.32 -10.85
N GLU A 113 -1.02 -1.61 -10.58
CA GLU A 113 0.26 -2.31 -10.38
C GLU A 113 0.23 -3.60 -11.16
N ALA A 114 1.28 -3.86 -11.92
CA ALA A 114 1.53 -5.13 -12.56
C ALA A 114 2.99 -5.52 -12.35
N VAL A 115 3.23 -6.69 -11.80
CA VAL A 115 4.55 -7.31 -11.66
C VAL A 115 4.48 -8.68 -12.31
N LEU A 116 5.38 -8.93 -13.24
CA LEU A 116 5.50 -10.20 -13.94
C LEU A 116 6.95 -10.66 -13.90
N SER A 117 7.22 -11.74 -13.21
CA SER A 117 8.51 -12.42 -13.17
C SER A 117 8.31 -13.92 -12.96
N ALA A 118 9.39 -14.69 -12.97
CA ALA A 118 9.33 -16.12 -12.69
C ALA A 118 8.92 -16.43 -11.23
N GLN A 119 9.21 -15.51 -10.28
CA GLN A 119 8.95 -15.70 -8.85
C GLN A 119 7.76 -14.89 -8.34
N GLU A 120 7.27 -13.91 -9.10
CA GLU A 120 6.20 -13.03 -8.67
C GLU A 120 5.23 -12.72 -9.80
N GLN A 121 3.95 -12.90 -9.52
CA GLN A 121 2.85 -12.50 -10.37
C GLN A 121 1.89 -11.65 -9.54
N THR A 122 1.82 -10.38 -9.83
CA THR A 122 0.97 -9.44 -9.10
C THR A 122 0.16 -8.60 -10.09
N LEU A 123 -1.13 -8.49 -9.84
CA LEU A 123 -2.03 -7.56 -10.52
C LEU A 123 -2.90 -6.87 -9.47
N LYS A 124 -2.79 -5.54 -9.41
CA LYS A 124 -3.66 -4.72 -8.55
C LYS A 124 -4.26 -3.60 -9.37
N LEU A 125 -5.56 -3.48 -9.32
CA LEU A 125 -6.32 -2.41 -9.95
C LEU A 125 -7.26 -1.81 -8.91
N LYS A 126 -7.16 -0.53 -8.69
CA LYS A 126 -8.00 0.19 -7.73
C LYS A 126 -8.39 1.53 -8.32
N ALA A 127 -9.66 1.87 -8.23
CA ALA A 127 -10.14 3.20 -8.56
C ALA A 127 -11.36 3.53 -7.70
N GLY A 128 -11.47 4.78 -7.30
CA GLY A 128 -12.64 5.19 -6.57
C GLY A 128 -12.59 6.61 -6.04
N ALA A 129 -13.76 7.02 -5.58
CA ALA A 129 -13.95 8.23 -4.81
C ALA A 129 -14.93 7.93 -3.67
N ALA A 130 -14.71 8.53 -2.52
CA ALA A 130 -15.58 8.39 -1.37
C ALA A 130 -15.68 9.70 -0.59
N ALA A 131 -16.87 10.02 -0.10
CA ALA A 131 -17.03 11.14 0.81
C ALA A 131 -16.43 10.80 2.19
N VAL A 132 -16.66 9.58 2.65
CA VAL A 132 -16.06 9.03 3.89
C VAL A 132 -15.54 7.63 3.61
N GLN A 133 -14.33 7.34 4.05
CA GLN A 133 -13.74 6.01 3.97
C GLN A 133 -13.07 5.65 5.30
N GLY A 134 -13.23 4.40 5.72
CA GLY A 134 -12.57 3.85 6.90
C GLY A 134 -11.96 2.49 6.60
N GLU A 135 -10.88 2.18 7.29
CA GLU A 135 -10.18 0.89 7.19
C GLU A 135 -9.70 0.46 8.58
N VAL A 136 -9.83 -0.81 8.86
CA VAL A 136 -9.24 -1.45 10.05
C VAL A 136 -8.40 -2.63 9.59
N GLN A 137 -7.17 -2.65 10.00
CA GLN A 137 -6.22 -3.71 9.73
C GLN A 137 -5.76 -4.34 11.06
N CYS A 138 -5.82 -5.66 11.13
CA CYS A 138 -5.28 -6.44 12.24
C CYS A 138 -4.19 -7.35 11.69
N ALA A 139 -3.01 -7.35 12.29
CA ALA A 139 -1.95 -8.28 11.95
C ALA A 139 -1.48 -9.02 13.20
N PHE A 140 -1.26 -10.32 13.04
CA PHE A 140 -0.76 -11.22 14.08
C PHE A 140 0.47 -11.93 13.54
N GLU A 141 1.52 -11.93 14.33
CA GLU A 141 2.76 -12.63 14.02
C GLU A 141 3.03 -13.71 15.07
N LEU A 142 3.26 -14.93 14.62
CA LEU A 142 3.47 -16.10 15.45
C LEU A 142 4.56 -16.98 14.83
N PHE A 143 5.72 -17.09 15.51
CA PHE A 143 6.84 -17.96 15.11
C PHE A 143 7.28 -17.82 13.64
N GLY A 144 7.26 -16.58 13.11
CA GLY A 144 7.68 -16.29 11.74
C GLY A 144 6.58 -16.34 10.68
N ALA A 145 5.37 -16.82 11.03
CA ALA A 145 4.20 -16.69 10.19
C ALA A 145 3.45 -15.40 10.56
N LYS A 146 3.02 -14.63 9.55
CA LYS A 146 2.27 -13.40 9.76
C LYS A 146 0.97 -13.44 8.97
N VAL A 147 -0.13 -13.20 9.65
CA VAL A 147 -1.46 -13.08 9.07
C VAL A 147 -1.95 -11.65 9.24
N THR A 148 -2.33 -11.04 8.14
CA THR A 148 -2.91 -9.70 8.12
C THR A 148 -4.32 -9.75 7.55
N ILE A 149 -5.27 -9.20 8.27
CA ILE A 149 -6.68 -9.11 7.90
C ILE A 149 -7.05 -7.62 7.83
N THR A 150 -7.59 -7.20 6.73
CA THR A 150 -8.04 -5.82 6.52
C THR A 150 -9.51 -5.78 6.15
N GLY A 151 -10.28 -5.04 6.90
CA GLY A 151 -11.66 -4.68 6.58
C GLY A 151 -11.76 -3.21 6.24
N SER A 152 -12.48 -2.86 5.20
CA SER A 152 -12.68 -1.48 4.79
C SER A 152 -14.14 -1.17 4.49
N GLY A 153 -14.54 0.07 4.74
CA GLY A 153 -15.87 0.57 4.44
C GLY A 153 -15.84 2.00 3.91
N SER A 154 -16.84 2.36 3.14
CA SER A 154 -16.98 3.70 2.58
C SER A 154 -18.44 4.09 2.43
N LEU A 155 -18.71 5.38 2.55
CA LEU A 155 -20.01 6.00 2.35
C LEU A 155 -19.88 7.13 1.33
N GLY A 156 -20.93 7.34 0.53
CA GLY A 156 -20.89 8.30 -0.57
C GLY A 156 -19.80 7.95 -1.57
N SER A 157 -19.73 6.68 -1.97
CA SER A 157 -18.61 6.17 -2.73
C SER A 157 -19.00 5.56 -4.07
N ALA A 158 -18.06 5.64 -5.01
CA ALA A 158 -18.00 4.79 -6.18
C ALA A 158 -16.59 4.20 -6.23
N GLN A 159 -16.44 2.87 -6.03
CA GLN A 159 -15.14 2.23 -5.91
C GLN A 159 -15.16 0.83 -6.50
N ALA A 160 -14.06 0.46 -7.12
CA ALA A 160 -13.74 -0.89 -7.52
C ALA A 160 -12.28 -1.19 -7.17
N GLU A 161 -12.03 -2.34 -6.57
CA GLU A 161 -10.70 -2.81 -6.21
C GLU A 161 -10.60 -4.31 -6.47
N LEU A 162 -9.53 -4.71 -7.13
CA LEU A 162 -9.14 -6.09 -7.33
C LEU A 162 -7.65 -6.23 -7.02
N THR A 163 -7.31 -7.18 -6.17
CA THR A 163 -5.94 -7.51 -5.82
C THR A 163 -5.73 -9.01 -6.00
N TYR A 164 -4.73 -9.38 -6.75
CA TYR A 164 -4.19 -10.73 -6.84
C TYR A 164 -2.68 -10.65 -6.78
N SER A 165 -2.06 -11.40 -5.89
CA SER A 165 -0.60 -11.50 -5.79
C SER A 165 -0.19 -12.90 -5.39
N HIS A 166 0.81 -13.44 -6.08
CA HIS A 166 1.51 -14.66 -5.73
C HIS A 166 3.01 -14.43 -5.83
N LYS A 167 3.71 -14.64 -4.73
CA LYS A 167 5.15 -14.44 -4.62
C LYS A 167 5.77 -15.42 -3.64
N ASN A 168 6.63 -16.32 -4.11
CA ASN A 168 7.36 -17.31 -3.30
C ASN A 168 6.51 -18.01 -2.22
N ARG A 169 6.51 -17.50 -0.98
CA ARG A 169 5.75 -18.00 0.18
C ARG A 169 4.70 -17.02 0.68
N GLU A 170 4.28 -16.14 -0.20
CA GLU A 170 3.30 -15.09 0.11
C GLU A 170 2.16 -15.17 -0.89
N TRP A 171 0.95 -15.06 -0.39
CA TRP A 171 -0.22 -14.97 -1.23
C TRP A 171 -1.23 -13.94 -0.69
N GLU A 172 -1.80 -13.20 -1.59
CA GLU A 172 -2.69 -12.10 -1.29
C GLU A 172 -3.88 -12.13 -2.24
N PHE A 173 -5.06 -12.03 -1.66
CA PHE A 173 -6.29 -11.87 -2.41
C PHE A 173 -7.19 -10.84 -1.74
N GLY A 174 -7.80 -9.96 -2.52
CA GLY A 174 -8.72 -8.96 -2.01
C GLY A 174 -9.65 -8.41 -3.08
N SER A 175 -10.83 -8.01 -2.66
CA SER A 175 -11.78 -7.29 -3.50
C SER A 175 -12.53 -6.23 -2.71
N LYS A 176 -12.92 -5.16 -3.38
CA LYS A 176 -13.78 -4.12 -2.84
C LYS A 176 -14.66 -3.56 -3.94
N LEU A 177 -15.94 -3.53 -3.69
CA LEU A 177 -16.92 -2.90 -4.56
C LEU A 177 -17.84 -2.01 -3.74
N GLY A 178 -18.21 -0.85 -4.27
CA GLY A 178 -19.13 0.05 -3.60
C GLY A 178 -19.68 1.13 -4.51
N PHE A 179 -20.97 1.32 -4.41
CA PHE A 179 -21.68 2.45 -4.97
C PHE A 179 -22.63 2.97 -3.89
N ILE A 180 -22.47 4.23 -3.47
CA ILE A 180 -23.10 4.84 -2.29
C ILE A 180 -22.51 4.31 -0.97
N ALA A 181 -22.41 3.00 -0.78
CA ALA A 181 -21.70 2.36 0.33
C ALA A 181 -20.85 1.21 -0.21
N GLY A 182 -19.61 1.10 0.22
CA GLY A 182 -18.67 0.06 -0.19
C GLY A 182 -18.15 -0.73 1.01
N LEU A 183 -18.03 -2.04 0.84
CA LEU A 183 -17.36 -2.91 1.79
C LEU A 183 -16.23 -3.64 1.07
N GLY A 184 -15.10 -3.80 1.74
CA GLY A 184 -13.94 -4.50 1.23
C GLY A 184 -13.36 -5.42 2.28
N PHE A 185 -12.78 -6.50 1.80
CA PHE A 185 -12.09 -7.47 2.62
C PHE A 185 -10.80 -7.91 1.93
N HIS A 186 -9.74 -8.05 2.71
CA HIS A 186 -8.42 -8.42 2.22
C HIS A 186 -7.69 -9.28 3.25
N VAL A 187 -7.09 -10.36 2.81
CA VAL A 187 -6.26 -11.24 3.63
C VAL A 187 -4.91 -11.43 2.98
N LYS A 188 -3.87 -11.32 3.78
CA LYS A 188 -2.48 -11.59 3.41
C LYS A 188 -1.89 -12.57 4.40
N VAL A 189 -1.21 -13.60 3.90
CA VAL A 189 -0.47 -14.59 4.68
C VAL A 189 0.96 -14.65 4.19
N GLU A 190 1.90 -14.49 5.10
CA GLU A 190 3.35 -14.56 4.89
C GLU A 190 3.93 -15.65 5.78
N TYR A 191 4.79 -16.55 5.27
CA TYR A 191 5.45 -17.62 6.03
C TYR A 191 6.81 -18.03 5.45
#